data_f7378744f59236615555f589ed5b3d73
#
_entry.id   f7378744f59236615555f589ed5b3d73
#
_cell.length_a   1.000
_cell.length_b   1.000
_cell.length_c   1.000
_cell.angle_alpha   90.00
_cell.angle_beta   90.00
_cell.angle_gamma   90.00
#
_symmetry.space_group_name_H-M   'P 1'
#
loop_
_entity.id
_entity.type
_entity.pdbx_description
1 polymer ?
#
loop_
_entity_poly.entity_id
_entity_poly.type
_entity_poly.pdbx_seq_one_letter_code
_entity_poly.pdbx_strand_id
1 'polypeptide(L)'
;AALVVIAPMTLALAAVLASERGMEMRPLGFPVAAFLECHIEQGPRLEEAGVPVGIVTGIQGARWFAVEVLGDEAHAGTTPRRYRRDALSAAIAMVAALERLMFDEEDRVRFTVGRFEVSPGSPNTIPGRVFFTIDFRHPEASTLKRLGDQVDAVCRAHAGPCGVTITETFHRLPAD
;
A
#
# COMPACT_ATOMS: atom_id res chain seq x y z
N ALA A 1 16.05 16.64 0.91
CA ALA A 1 15.06 16.81 1.98
C ALA A 1 13.67 16.77 1.36
N ALA A 2 12.90 15.74 1.65
CA ALA A 2 11.53 15.61 1.16
C ALA A 2 10.57 16.19 2.20
N LEU A 3 9.91 17.29 1.85
CA LEU A 3 8.82 17.85 2.65
C LEU A 3 7.52 17.10 2.29
N VAL A 4 7.01 16.27 3.18
CA VAL A 4 5.66 15.71 3.05
C VAL A 4 4.69 16.71 3.70
N VAL A 5 4.05 17.54 2.87
CA VAL A 5 3.00 18.46 3.32
C VAL A 5 1.65 17.77 3.12
N ILE A 6 0.95 17.46 4.20
CA ILE A 6 -0.44 17.01 4.16
C ILE A 6 -1.33 18.24 4.14
N ALA A 7 -1.99 18.50 3.04
CA ALA A 7 -2.76 19.73 2.75
C ALA A 7 -3.78 20.19 3.83
N PRO A 8 -4.49 19.33 4.60
CA PRO A 8 -5.35 19.81 5.68
C PRO A 8 -4.61 20.34 6.91
N MET A 9 -3.35 19.92 7.13
CA MET A 9 -2.53 20.45 8.23
C MET A 9 -2.01 21.88 7.95
N THR A 10 -1.85 22.25 6.69
CA THR A 10 -1.37 23.61 6.34
C THR A 10 -2.36 24.71 6.71
N LEU A 11 -3.66 24.47 6.56
CA LEU A 11 -4.69 25.46 6.97
C LEU A 11 -4.79 25.57 8.50
N ALA A 12 -4.72 24.46 9.23
CA ALA A 12 -4.72 24.48 10.68
C ALA A 12 -3.44 25.12 11.24
N LEU A 13 -2.28 24.81 10.66
CA LEU A 13 -1.01 25.43 11.03
C LEU A 13 -0.97 26.92 10.74
N ALA A 14 -1.48 27.36 9.58
CA ALA A 14 -1.58 28.78 9.24
C ALA A 14 -2.50 29.53 10.22
N ALA A 15 -3.62 28.93 10.66
CA ALA A 15 -4.51 29.53 11.66
C ALA A 15 -3.83 29.62 13.04
N VAL A 16 -3.08 28.61 13.47
CA VAL A 16 -2.32 28.63 14.73
C VAL A 16 -1.23 29.70 14.67
N LEU A 17 -0.44 29.73 13.59
CA LEU A 17 0.64 30.72 13.41
C LEU A 17 0.09 32.16 13.33
N ALA A 18 -1.09 32.38 12.75
CA ALA A 18 -1.74 33.67 12.70
C ALA A 18 -2.24 34.13 14.08
N SER A 19 -2.48 33.22 15.02
CA SER A 19 -2.90 33.53 16.40
C SER A 19 -1.73 33.89 17.32
N GLU A 20 -0.48 33.50 16.97
CA GLU A 20 0.71 33.74 17.75
C GLU A 20 1.31 35.13 17.43
N ARG A 21 1.12 36.07 18.33
CA ARG A 21 1.63 37.46 18.18
C ARG A 21 3.17 37.47 18.22
N GLY A 22 3.78 37.99 17.17
CA GLY A 22 5.24 38.20 17.11
C GLY A 22 6.03 37.10 16.38
N MET A 23 5.37 36.09 15.79
CA MET A 23 6.04 35.11 14.93
C MET A 23 6.27 35.70 13.52
N GLU A 24 7.53 35.67 13.09
CA GLU A 24 7.90 36.07 11.74
C GLU A 24 7.55 34.96 10.76
N MET A 25 6.67 35.26 9.79
CA MET A 25 6.34 34.34 8.69
C MET A 25 7.46 34.33 7.66
N ARG A 26 8.10 33.19 7.47
CA ARG A 26 9.11 33.00 6.43
C ARG A 26 8.54 32.30 5.21
N PRO A 27 8.98 32.63 3.99
CA PRO A 27 8.56 31.94 2.79
C PRO A 27 9.00 30.46 2.86
N LEU A 28 8.21 29.56 2.28
CA LEU A 28 8.60 28.14 2.15
C LEU A 28 9.89 28.03 1.32
N GLY A 29 10.76 27.09 1.72
CA GLY A 29 12.03 26.86 1.03
C GLY A 29 13.16 27.79 1.47
N PHE A 30 13.03 28.52 2.60
CA PHE A 30 14.15 29.29 3.14
C PHE A 30 15.33 28.36 3.53
N PRO A 31 16.59 28.83 3.40
CA PRO A 31 17.77 28.04 3.75
C PRO A 31 17.77 27.65 5.23
N VAL A 32 17.98 26.37 5.50
CA VAL A 32 18.15 25.82 6.86
C VAL A 32 19.47 25.05 6.95
N ALA A 33 20.15 25.17 8.10
CA ALA A 33 21.37 24.42 8.35
C ALA A 33 21.09 22.92 8.63
N ALA A 34 19.98 22.65 9.33
CA ALA A 34 19.53 21.30 9.65
C ALA A 34 18.03 21.27 9.87
N PHE A 35 17.44 20.12 9.63
CA PHE A 35 16.05 19.81 9.95
C PHE A 35 16.02 18.60 10.90
N LEU A 36 15.33 18.72 12.03
CA LEU A 36 15.14 17.64 12.98
C LEU A 36 13.65 17.42 13.17
N GLU A 37 13.21 16.17 13.03
CA GLU A 37 11.83 15.76 13.23
C GLU A 37 11.79 14.66 14.30
N CYS A 38 11.01 14.89 15.34
CA CYS A 38 10.68 13.85 16.32
C CYS A 38 9.47 13.07 15.82
N HIS A 39 9.61 11.77 15.68
CA HIS A 39 8.56 10.89 15.19
C HIS A 39 8.45 9.66 16.06
N ILE A 40 7.25 9.11 16.21
CA ILE A 40 7.05 7.79 16.82
C ILE A 40 7.51 6.71 15.83
N GLU A 41 8.05 5.59 16.34
CA GLU A 41 8.53 4.51 15.49
C GLU A 41 7.42 3.89 14.62
N GLN A 42 6.20 3.79 15.13
CA GLN A 42 5.07 3.06 14.54
C GLN A 42 5.41 1.57 14.32
N GLY A 43 6.18 1.01 15.22
CA GLY A 43 6.66 -0.37 15.19
C GLY A 43 7.19 -0.79 16.57
N PRO A 44 7.54 -2.07 16.76
CA PRO A 44 7.90 -2.62 18.07
C PRO A 44 9.40 -2.64 18.36
N ARG A 45 10.28 -2.27 17.41
CA ARG A 45 11.72 -2.57 17.50
C ARG A 45 12.45 -1.84 18.63
N LEU A 46 12.13 -0.57 18.85
CA LEU A 46 12.74 0.20 19.93
C LEU A 46 12.26 -0.31 21.30
N GLU A 47 10.97 -0.64 21.41
CA GLU A 47 10.39 -1.22 22.61
C GLU A 47 10.99 -2.59 22.93
N GLU A 48 11.07 -3.49 21.95
CA GLU A 48 11.70 -4.82 22.10
C GLU A 48 13.18 -4.73 22.49
N ALA A 49 13.89 -3.73 21.95
CA ALA A 49 15.29 -3.47 22.29
C ALA A 49 15.48 -2.73 23.62
N GLY A 50 14.42 -2.23 24.25
CA GLY A 50 14.49 -1.40 25.46
C GLY A 50 15.17 -0.05 25.24
N VAL A 51 15.13 0.47 23.99
CA VAL A 51 15.81 1.71 23.61
C VAL A 51 14.79 2.83 23.46
N PRO A 52 14.92 3.94 24.21
CA PRO A 52 13.91 5.01 24.20
C PRO A 52 13.94 5.90 22.95
N VAL A 53 15.07 5.95 22.22
CA VAL A 53 15.28 6.82 21.05
C VAL A 53 16.14 6.10 20.03
N GLY A 54 15.72 6.14 18.75
CA GLY A 54 16.50 5.67 17.60
C GLY A 54 16.82 6.81 16.63
N ILE A 55 17.90 6.67 15.90
CA ILE A 55 18.24 7.55 14.77
C ILE A 55 17.86 6.83 13.48
N VAL A 56 17.01 7.47 12.67
CA VAL A 56 16.66 6.93 11.34
C VAL A 56 17.83 7.12 10.40
N THR A 57 18.37 6.02 9.88
CA THR A 57 19.48 6.00 8.94
C THR A 57 19.06 5.73 7.51
N GLY A 58 17.79 5.40 7.27
CA GLY A 58 17.26 5.15 5.95
C GLY A 58 15.76 4.93 5.94
N ILE A 59 15.16 5.01 4.78
CA ILE A 59 13.72 4.79 4.56
C ILE A 59 13.55 3.70 3.50
N GLN A 60 12.73 2.70 3.81
CA GLN A 60 12.38 1.66 2.85
C GLN A 60 11.72 2.25 1.60
N GLY A 61 12.03 1.68 0.44
CA GLY A 61 11.25 1.91 -0.76
C GLY A 61 9.88 1.27 -0.66
N ALA A 62 8.92 1.79 -1.42
CA ALA A 62 7.55 1.29 -1.45
C ALA A 62 6.98 1.31 -2.86
N ARG A 63 6.16 0.30 -3.18
CA ARG A 63 5.34 0.26 -4.40
C ARG A 63 3.91 -0.11 -4.01
N TRP A 64 2.96 0.64 -4.53
CA TRP A 64 1.53 0.40 -4.30
C TRP A 64 0.83 0.10 -5.61
N PHE A 65 -0.09 -0.85 -5.55
CA PHE A 65 -0.91 -1.21 -6.70
C PHE A 65 -2.39 -1.22 -6.32
N ALA A 66 -3.22 -0.84 -7.28
CA ALA A 66 -4.65 -1.06 -7.28
C ALA A 66 -4.97 -2.18 -8.27
N VAL A 67 -5.72 -3.17 -7.83
CA VAL A 67 -6.13 -4.31 -8.65
C VAL A 67 -7.65 -4.37 -8.70
N GLU A 68 -8.19 -4.39 -9.90
CA GLU A 68 -9.61 -4.62 -10.16
C GLU A 68 -9.80 -5.94 -10.88
N VAL A 69 -10.65 -6.80 -10.35
CA VAL A 69 -11.01 -8.10 -10.93
C VAL A 69 -12.47 -8.07 -11.34
N LEU A 70 -12.74 -8.37 -12.62
CA LEU A 70 -14.08 -8.36 -13.20
C LEU A 70 -14.49 -9.76 -13.63
N GLY A 71 -15.55 -10.25 -13.04
CA GLY A 71 -16.25 -11.47 -13.35
C GLY A 71 -17.71 -11.20 -13.73
N ASP A 72 -18.58 -12.16 -13.43
CA ASP A 72 -20.02 -12.04 -13.69
C ASP A 72 -20.82 -12.37 -12.42
N GLU A 73 -21.79 -11.50 -12.08
CA GLU A 73 -22.75 -11.79 -11.01
C GLU A 73 -23.67 -12.93 -11.42
N ALA A 74 -23.84 -13.90 -10.54
CA ALA A 74 -24.72 -15.02 -10.79
C ALA A 74 -25.27 -15.61 -9.49
N HIS A 75 -26.36 -16.33 -9.56
CA HIS A 75 -26.97 -16.98 -8.41
C HIS A 75 -26.11 -18.16 -7.92
N ALA A 76 -25.72 -18.15 -6.65
CA ALA A 76 -24.77 -19.12 -6.08
C ALA A 76 -25.29 -20.58 -6.13
N GLY A 77 -26.61 -20.80 -5.98
CA GLY A 77 -27.22 -22.13 -5.94
C GLY A 77 -27.53 -22.73 -7.30
N THR A 78 -27.80 -21.92 -8.34
CA THR A 78 -28.25 -22.40 -9.65
C THR A 78 -27.19 -22.31 -10.75
N THR A 79 -26.09 -21.60 -10.53
CA THR A 79 -25.05 -21.46 -11.53
C THR A 79 -23.96 -22.54 -11.38
N PRO A 80 -23.87 -23.51 -12.30
CA PRO A 80 -22.81 -24.52 -12.28
C PRO A 80 -21.41 -23.92 -12.39
N ARG A 81 -20.41 -24.54 -11.73
CA ARG A 81 -19.03 -24.06 -11.65
C ARG A 81 -18.42 -23.70 -13.02
N ARG A 82 -18.71 -24.46 -14.07
CA ARG A 82 -18.16 -24.24 -15.43
C ARG A 82 -18.61 -22.94 -16.10
N TYR A 83 -19.67 -22.30 -15.58
CA TYR A 83 -20.19 -21.03 -16.10
C TYR A 83 -19.80 -19.83 -15.25
N ARG A 84 -19.13 -20.05 -14.10
CA ARG A 84 -18.80 -18.98 -13.17
C ARG A 84 -17.56 -18.22 -13.62
N ARG A 85 -17.69 -16.90 -13.59
CA ARG A 85 -16.59 -15.97 -13.61
C ARG A 85 -16.57 -15.26 -12.27
N ASP A 86 -16.07 -15.96 -11.26
CA ASP A 86 -16.12 -15.55 -9.86
C ASP A 86 -14.92 -14.66 -9.54
N ALA A 87 -15.17 -13.34 -9.46
CA ALA A 87 -14.14 -12.34 -9.20
C ALA A 87 -13.48 -12.52 -7.82
N LEU A 88 -14.26 -12.99 -6.81
CA LEU A 88 -13.72 -13.19 -5.47
C LEU A 88 -12.77 -14.40 -5.41
N SER A 89 -13.17 -15.51 -6.01
CA SER A 89 -12.28 -16.69 -6.08
C SER A 89 -10.96 -16.37 -6.80
N ALA A 90 -11.01 -15.59 -7.88
CA ALA A 90 -9.81 -15.14 -8.59
C ALA A 90 -8.96 -14.19 -7.70
N ALA A 91 -9.56 -13.19 -7.06
CA ALA A 91 -8.85 -12.26 -6.20
C ALA A 91 -8.17 -12.96 -5.00
N ILE A 92 -8.83 -13.91 -4.36
CA ILE A 92 -8.24 -14.73 -3.29
C ILE A 92 -7.03 -15.50 -3.79
N ALA A 93 -7.12 -16.12 -4.98
CA ALA A 93 -6.00 -16.84 -5.59
C ALA A 93 -4.81 -15.91 -5.91
N MET A 94 -5.09 -14.69 -6.39
CA MET A 94 -4.08 -13.66 -6.63
C MET A 94 -3.38 -13.26 -5.33
N VAL A 95 -4.12 -12.93 -4.28
CA VAL A 95 -3.55 -12.52 -2.98
C VAL A 95 -2.70 -13.64 -2.40
N ALA A 96 -3.19 -14.87 -2.38
CA ALA A 96 -2.41 -16.02 -1.88
C ALA A 96 -1.13 -16.28 -2.69
N ALA A 97 -1.14 -16.00 -4.00
CA ALA A 97 0.05 -16.11 -4.83
C ALA A 97 1.05 -14.95 -4.57
N LEU A 98 0.52 -13.75 -4.37
CA LEU A 98 1.34 -12.58 -4.00
C LEU A 98 1.98 -12.73 -2.62
N GLU A 99 1.28 -13.26 -1.63
CA GLU A 99 1.84 -13.58 -0.31
C GLU A 99 3.03 -14.55 -0.43
N ARG A 100 2.90 -15.59 -1.26
CA ARG A 100 4.02 -16.52 -1.52
C ARG A 100 5.18 -15.85 -2.25
N LEU A 101 4.91 -14.98 -3.23
CA LEU A 101 5.95 -14.21 -3.94
C LEU A 101 6.71 -13.27 -3.00
N MET A 102 6.00 -12.64 -2.07
CA MET A 102 6.53 -11.64 -1.13
C MET A 102 7.09 -12.27 0.14
N PHE A 103 6.96 -13.59 0.31
CA PHE A 103 7.52 -14.27 1.47
C PHE A 103 9.05 -14.17 1.48
N ASP A 104 9.60 -13.82 2.65
CA ASP A 104 11.01 -13.62 2.89
C ASP A 104 11.35 -14.13 4.30
N GLU A 105 12.25 -15.11 4.40
CA GLU A 105 12.64 -15.73 5.68
C GLU A 105 13.31 -14.72 6.63
N GLU A 106 13.95 -13.69 6.09
CA GLU A 106 14.58 -12.60 6.88
C GLU A 106 13.56 -11.54 7.32
N ASP A 107 12.31 -11.67 6.92
CA ASP A 107 11.23 -10.73 7.22
C ASP A 107 11.59 -9.26 6.86
N ARG A 108 12.25 -9.06 5.71
CA ARG A 108 12.64 -7.73 5.20
C ARG A 108 11.58 -7.16 4.25
N VAL A 109 10.86 -8.03 3.53
CA VAL A 109 9.71 -7.63 2.71
C VAL A 109 8.53 -7.34 3.63
N ARG A 110 7.93 -6.17 3.50
CA ARG A 110 6.64 -5.85 4.12
C ARG A 110 5.59 -5.87 3.03
N PHE A 111 4.57 -6.71 3.20
CA PHE A 111 3.47 -6.86 2.25
C PHE A 111 2.13 -6.75 2.97
N THR A 112 1.20 -5.99 2.38
CA THR A 112 -0.15 -5.80 2.92
C THR A 112 -1.17 -5.61 1.82
N VAL A 113 -2.33 -6.25 1.98
CA VAL A 113 -3.56 -5.91 1.27
C VAL A 113 -4.41 -5.06 2.21
N GLY A 114 -4.30 -3.74 2.08
CA GLY A 114 -4.91 -2.79 3.02
C GLY A 114 -6.40 -2.49 2.76
N ARG A 115 -6.87 -2.75 1.54
CA ARG A 115 -8.27 -2.57 1.13
C ARG A 115 -8.70 -3.76 0.29
N PHE A 116 -9.90 -4.31 0.58
CA PHE A 116 -10.48 -5.41 -0.18
C PHE A 116 -11.99 -5.25 -0.22
N GLU A 117 -12.52 -4.99 -1.39
CA GLU A 117 -13.94 -4.70 -1.61
C GLU A 117 -14.56 -5.72 -2.56
N VAL A 118 -15.72 -6.24 -2.19
CA VAL A 118 -16.44 -7.24 -2.96
C VAL A 118 -17.82 -6.72 -3.33
N SER A 119 -18.19 -6.80 -4.59
CA SER A 119 -19.51 -6.40 -5.09
C SER A 119 -20.20 -7.58 -5.78
N PRO A 120 -21.49 -7.76 -5.50
CA PRO A 120 -22.42 -6.93 -4.71
C PRO A 120 -22.37 -7.19 -3.20
N GLY A 121 -21.58 -8.16 -2.69
CA GLY A 121 -21.50 -8.46 -1.27
C GLY A 121 -22.72 -9.20 -0.71
N SER A 122 -23.49 -9.86 -1.56
CA SER A 122 -24.67 -10.63 -1.19
C SER A 122 -24.31 -12.11 -0.95
N PRO A 123 -24.81 -12.75 0.14
CA PRO A 123 -24.42 -14.11 0.51
C PRO A 123 -24.84 -15.21 -0.48
N ASN A 124 -25.80 -14.91 -1.37
CA ASN A 124 -26.33 -15.86 -2.35
C ASN A 124 -25.95 -15.50 -3.81
N THR A 125 -25.03 -14.55 -3.99
CA THR A 125 -24.61 -14.07 -5.31
C THR A 125 -23.11 -14.28 -5.50
N ILE A 126 -22.72 -14.88 -6.61
CA ILE A 126 -21.33 -14.97 -7.05
C ILE A 126 -20.84 -13.55 -7.35
N PRO A 127 -19.74 -13.07 -6.74
CA PRO A 127 -19.27 -11.70 -6.95
C PRO A 127 -18.83 -11.44 -8.38
N GLY A 128 -19.34 -10.35 -8.96
CA GLY A 128 -18.96 -9.89 -10.29
C GLY A 128 -17.77 -8.93 -10.30
N ARG A 129 -17.44 -8.32 -9.14
CA ARG A 129 -16.34 -7.38 -9.05
C ARG A 129 -15.63 -7.48 -7.70
N VAL A 130 -14.31 -7.42 -7.75
CA VAL A 130 -13.46 -7.23 -6.55
C VAL A 130 -12.45 -6.13 -6.85
N PHE A 131 -12.23 -5.27 -5.86
CA PHE A 131 -11.16 -4.29 -5.85
C PHE A 131 -10.29 -4.50 -4.62
N PHE A 132 -8.97 -4.52 -4.80
CA PHE A 132 -8.05 -4.56 -3.68
C PHE A 132 -6.78 -3.75 -3.94
N THR A 133 -6.09 -3.38 -2.87
CA THR A 133 -4.84 -2.62 -2.93
C THR A 133 -3.68 -3.44 -2.37
N ILE A 134 -2.51 -3.22 -2.93
CA ILE A 134 -1.25 -3.81 -2.49
C ILE A 134 -0.33 -2.68 -2.04
N ASP A 135 0.25 -2.80 -0.85
CA ASP A 135 1.41 -2.04 -0.39
C ASP A 135 2.51 -3.04 -0.06
N PHE A 136 3.63 -2.95 -0.74
CA PHE A 136 4.81 -3.67 -0.31
C PHE A 136 6.04 -2.79 -0.29
N ARG A 137 6.98 -3.12 0.62
CA ARG A 137 8.16 -2.31 0.91
C ARG A 137 9.38 -3.18 1.07
N HIS A 138 10.53 -2.62 0.69
CA HIS A 138 11.82 -3.26 0.87
C HIS A 138 12.94 -2.23 0.98
N PRO A 139 13.99 -2.45 1.82
CA PRO A 139 15.12 -1.54 1.93
C PRO A 139 16.04 -1.55 0.72
N GLU A 140 16.03 -2.59 -0.11
CA GLU A 140 16.87 -2.67 -1.32
C GLU A 140 16.09 -2.39 -2.60
N ALA A 141 16.55 -1.43 -3.40
CA ALA A 141 15.92 -1.03 -4.65
C ALA A 141 15.82 -2.17 -5.68
N SER A 142 16.82 -3.04 -5.76
CA SER A 142 16.84 -4.19 -6.68
C SER A 142 15.75 -5.21 -6.37
N THR A 143 15.57 -5.54 -5.09
CA THR A 143 14.51 -6.45 -4.62
C THR A 143 13.13 -5.83 -4.79
N LEU A 144 12.98 -4.54 -4.43
CA LEU A 144 11.74 -3.79 -4.64
C LEU A 144 11.32 -3.81 -6.12
N LYS A 145 12.27 -3.57 -7.03
CA LYS A 145 12.02 -3.63 -8.47
C LYS A 145 11.64 -5.03 -8.92
N ARG A 146 12.45 -6.04 -8.58
CA ARG A 146 12.26 -7.43 -9.00
C ARG A 146 10.91 -8.00 -8.57
N LEU A 147 10.48 -7.74 -7.34
CA LEU A 147 9.18 -8.22 -6.84
C LEU A 147 8.03 -7.46 -7.48
N GLY A 148 8.12 -6.13 -7.56
CA GLY A 148 7.05 -5.31 -8.11
C GLY A 148 6.79 -5.55 -9.59
N ASP A 149 7.82 -5.83 -10.37
CA ASP A 149 7.69 -6.16 -11.80
C ASP A 149 6.98 -7.50 -12.04
N GLN A 150 6.86 -8.36 -11.02
CA GLN A 150 6.13 -9.63 -11.10
C GLN A 150 4.65 -9.54 -10.74
N VAL A 151 4.22 -8.46 -10.09
CA VAL A 151 2.82 -8.31 -9.60
C VAL A 151 1.81 -8.50 -10.73
N ASP A 152 1.99 -7.84 -11.86
CA ASP A 152 1.08 -7.95 -13.01
C ASP A 152 0.99 -9.40 -13.52
N ALA A 153 2.12 -10.05 -13.74
CA ALA A 153 2.18 -11.42 -14.25
C ALA A 153 1.52 -12.41 -13.27
N VAL A 154 1.77 -12.27 -11.97
CA VAL A 154 1.16 -13.13 -10.94
C VAL A 154 -0.35 -12.94 -10.89
N CYS A 155 -0.84 -11.71 -10.90
CA CYS A 155 -2.28 -11.44 -10.91
C CYS A 155 -2.94 -12.04 -12.15
N ARG A 156 -2.38 -11.82 -13.33
CA ARG A 156 -2.93 -12.38 -14.60
C ARG A 156 -2.92 -13.91 -14.61
N ALA A 157 -1.87 -14.53 -14.09
CA ALA A 157 -1.78 -16.00 -14.02
C ALA A 157 -2.89 -16.63 -13.15
N HIS A 158 -3.44 -15.87 -12.18
CA HIS A 158 -4.47 -16.34 -11.26
C HIS A 158 -5.86 -15.75 -11.52
N ALA A 159 -6.02 -15.00 -12.62
CA ALA A 159 -7.30 -14.39 -13.01
C ALA A 159 -8.38 -15.42 -13.40
N GLY A 160 -7.98 -16.63 -13.82
CA GLY A 160 -8.90 -17.63 -14.36
C GLY A 160 -9.68 -17.05 -15.54
N PRO A 161 -11.03 -17.16 -15.58
CA PRO A 161 -11.85 -16.60 -16.64
C PRO A 161 -12.15 -15.10 -16.46
N CYS A 162 -11.70 -14.47 -15.35
CA CYS A 162 -12.01 -13.08 -15.03
C CYS A 162 -11.08 -12.10 -15.76
N GLY A 163 -11.58 -10.90 -16.02
CA GLY A 163 -10.75 -9.77 -16.43
C GLY A 163 -9.97 -9.21 -15.24
N VAL A 164 -8.76 -8.72 -15.47
CA VAL A 164 -7.98 -8.06 -14.41
C VAL A 164 -7.30 -6.80 -14.95
N THR A 165 -7.41 -5.73 -14.16
CA THR A 165 -6.70 -4.47 -14.38
C THR A 165 -5.80 -4.21 -13.18
N ILE A 166 -4.52 -3.96 -13.44
CA ILE A 166 -3.53 -3.65 -12.42
C ILE A 166 -2.93 -2.27 -12.73
N THR A 167 -2.93 -1.40 -11.74
CA THR A 167 -2.38 -0.04 -11.85
C THR A 167 -1.40 0.19 -10.71
N GLU A 168 -0.16 0.52 -11.03
CA GLU A 168 0.79 1.02 -10.03
C GLU A 168 0.40 2.45 -9.66
N THR A 169 0.08 2.67 -8.38
CA THR A 169 -0.44 3.96 -7.87
C THR A 169 0.62 4.77 -7.14
N PHE A 170 1.70 4.13 -6.70
CA PHE A 170 2.80 4.76 -6.01
C PHE A 170 4.09 3.97 -6.19
N HIS A 171 5.21 4.71 -6.38
CA HIS A 171 6.55 4.14 -6.43
C HIS A 171 7.55 5.11 -5.82
N ARG A 172 8.27 4.64 -4.79
CA ARG A 172 9.39 5.37 -4.18
C ARG A 172 10.54 4.40 -3.94
N LEU A 173 11.73 4.79 -4.39
CA LEU A 173 12.96 4.04 -4.09
C LEU A 173 13.35 4.20 -2.61
N PRO A 174 14.10 3.23 -2.05
CA PRO A 174 14.73 3.41 -0.75
C PRO A 174 15.67 4.63 -0.75
N ALA A 175 15.85 5.23 0.41
CA ALA A 175 16.76 6.35 0.61
C ALA A 175 17.53 6.17 1.93
N ASP A 176 18.82 6.56 1.92
CA ASP A 176 19.74 6.65 3.05
C ASP A 176 19.70 8.06 3.66
#